data_b45efa1b72c038d668a3eb66286b2392
#
_entry.id   b45efa1b72c038d668a3eb66286b2392
#
_cell.length_a   1.000
_cell.length_b   1.000
_cell.length_c   1.000
_cell.angle_alpha   90.00
_cell.angle_beta   90.00
_cell.angle_gamma   90.00
#
_symmetry.space_group_name_H-M   'P 1'
#
loop_
_entity.id
_entity.type
_entity.pdbx_description
1 polymer ?
#
loop_
_entity_poly.entity_id
_entity_poly.type
_entity_poly.pdbx_seq_one_letter_code
_entity_poly.pdbx_strand_id
1 'polypeptide(L)'
;NGMIRASEFFLYSKKDRDAVYKCLEKGYKFPEITSWIRASKEDFKLVKEIGMKETGILVSCSDYHIFMKLKMTRKQAMEHYLSVIKECLEEGISPRCHLEDITRADIYGYVVPFCLELMKLMKEYQIPIKIRACDTMGYGVNYPGAVIPRSVQGIIYALHTHAGVPHELLEWHGHNDFYKAVVNSSTAWLYGCSGVNTSLFGIGERTGNTPLEAMVFEYAQLRGTLNGMDTRVITELAEYYEKEIGYHIPPRTPFVGKNFNVTRAGIHADGLLKNEEIYNIFDTEKFLNRPVLCAVSNTSGLAGIAHWINTYFHLPEEKKLDKNCELVHEVKKWVDAEYESGRVTVLTDEELLKVIDDASKKLGILLV
;
A
#
# COMPACT_ATOMS: atom_id res chain seq x y z
N ASN A 1 -15.80 -9.38 -1.14
CA ASN A 1 -16.02 -9.62 0.28
C ASN A 1 -16.06 -8.33 1.13
N GLY A 2 -15.74 -7.16 0.55
CA GLY A 2 -15.78 -5.85 1.22
C GLY A 2 -14.54 -5.49 2.03
N MET A 3 -13.45 -6.24 1.92
CA MET A 3 -12.18 -5.90 2.57
C MET A 3 -11.54 -4.66 1.94
N ILE A 4 -11.55 -4.57 0.61
CA ILE A 4 -11.31 -3.31 -0.10
C ILE A 4 -12.65 -2.59 -0.17
N ARG A 5 -12.87 -1.69 0.79
CA ARG A 5 -14.19 -1.09 1.05
C ARG A 5 -14.62 -0.12 -0.04
N ALA A 6 -13.76 0.81 -0.41
CA ALA A 6 -14.07 1.88 -1.35
C ALA A 6 -12.90 2.16 -2.31
N SER A 7 -13.23 2.66 -3.48
CA SER A 7 -12.30 3.27 -4.43
C SER A 7 -12.70 4.73 -4.61
N GLU A 8 -11.77 5.64 -4.35
CA GLU A 8 -12.00 7.08 -4.30
C GLU A 8 -11.41 7.76 -5.54
N PHE A 9 -12.18 8.61 -6.18
CA PHE A 9 -11.85 9.26 -7.45
C PHE A 9 -11.92 10.78 -7.36
N PHE A 10 -11.00 11.45 -8.05
CA PHE A 10 -11.22 12.85 -8.43
C PHE A 10 -12.28 12.96 -9.53
N LEU A 11 -12.93 14.14 -9.63
CA LEU A 11 -14.00 14.39 -10.60
C LEU A 11 -13.69 15.53 -11.57
N TYR A 12 -12.48 16.11 -11.48
CA TYR A 12 -12.18 17.36 -12.16
C TYR A 12 -11.98 17.22 -13.68
N SER A 13 -11.33 16.15 -14.12
CA SER A 13 -11.10 15.93 -15.54
C SER A 13 -12.19 15.05 -16.17
N LYS A 14 -12.37 15.18 -17.49
CA LYS A 14 -13.24 14.25 -18.24
C LYS A 14 -12.77 12.81 -18.09
N LYS A 15 -11.43 12.58 -18.10
CA LYS A 15 -10.85 11.24 -17.94
C LYS A 15 -11.23 10.61 -16.60
N ASP A 16 -11.20 11.39 -15.52
CA ASP A 16 -11.57 10.89 -14.18
C ASP A 16 -13.04 10.51 -14.14
N ARG A 17 -13.93 11.37 -14.66
CA ARG A 17 -15.38 11.08 -14.73
C ARG A 17 -15.70 9.87 -15.60
N ASP A 18 -15.06 9.74 -16.77
CA ASP A 18 -15.22 8.57 -17.65
C ASP A 18 -14.78 7.28 -16.93
N ALA A 19 -13.73 7.33 -16.11
CA ALA A 19 -13.30 6.19 -15.28
C ALA A 19 -14.32 5.85 -14.21
N VAL A 20 -14.87 6.86 -13.53
CA VAL A 20 -15.97 6.67 -12.54
C VAL A 20 -17.17 5.99 -13.18
N TYR A 21 -17.66 6.48 -14.32
CA TYR A 21 -18.81 5.86 -15.00
C TYR A 21 -18.53 4.40 -15.37
N LYS A 22 -17.37 4.10 -15.93
CA LYS A 22 -16.99 2.71 -16.25
C LYS A 22 -16.94 1.81 -15.01
N CYS A 23 -16.50 2.34 -13.87
CA CYS A 23 -16.50 1.58 -12.62
C CYS A 23 -17.94 1.36 -12.09
N LEU A 24 -18.80 2.37 -12.15
CA LEU A 24 -20.20 2.26 -11.75
C LEU A 24 -20.97 1.25 -12.62
N GLU A 25 -20.73 1.24 -13.94
CA GLU A 25 -21.31 0.28 -14.89
C GLU A 25 -21.00 -1.19 -14.56
N LYS A 26 -19.89 -1.46 -13.85
CA LYS A 26 -19.57 -2.81 -13.39
C LYS A 26 -20.58 -3.36 -12.37
N GLY A 27 -21.30 -2.50 -11.66
CA GLY A 27 -22.31 -2.89 -10.69
C GLY A 27 -21.79 -3.67 -9.48
N TYR A 28 -20.50 -3.57 -9.18
CA TYR A 28 -19.92 -4.25 -8.02
C TYR A 28 -20.42 -3.60 -6.71
N LYS A 29 -20.76 -4.45 -5.74
CA LYS A 29 -21.06 -3.98 -4.38
C LYS A 29 -19.81 -3.40 -3.70
N PHE A 30 -18.67 -4.00 -3.94
CA PHE A 30 -17.37 -3.59 -3.42
C PHE A 30 -16.30 -3.71 -4.50
N PRO A 31 -15.33 -2.76 -4.55
CA PRO A 31 -15.28 -1.52 -3.77
C PRO A 31 -16.44 -0.57 -4.10
N GLU A 32 -16.97 0.12 -3.09
CA GLU A 32 -17.88 1.23 -3.29
C GLU A 32 -17.17 2.36 -4.04
N ILE A 33 -17.80 2.91 -5.07
CA ILE A 33 -17.22 4.01 -5.84
C ILE A 33 -17.56 5.32 -5.13
N THR A 34 -16.54 6.03 -4.67
CA THR A 34 -16.67 7.31 -3.97
C THR A 34 -15.85 8.39 -4.66
N SER A 35 -16.11 9.63 -4.34
CA SER A 35 -15.40 10.77 -4.89
C SER A 35 -14.64 11.55 -3.83
N TRP A 36 -13.77 12.45 -4.30
CA TRP A 36 -13.07 13.40 -3.48
C TRP A 36 -13.11 14.79 -4.10
N ILE A 37 -13.43 15.79 -3.28
CA ILE A 37 -13.52 17.20 -3.69
C ILE A 37 -12.85 18.10 -2.64
N ARG A 38 -12.49 19.32 -3.06
CA ARG A 38 -12.22 20.42 -2.13
C ARG A 38 -13.51 20.84 -1.44
N ALA A 39 -13.40 21.47 -0.27
CA ALA A 39 -14.56 22.06 0.40
C ALA A 39 -15.05 23.30 -0.37
N SER A 40 -15.73 23.08 -1.46
CA SER A 40 -16.29 24.08 -2.37
C SER A 40 -17.65 23.65 -2.89
N LYS A 41 -18.60 24.57 -2.89
CA LYS A 41 -19.95 24.35 -3.44
C LYS A 41 -19.92 24.09 -4.96
N GLU A 42 -18.96 24.69 -5.67
CA GLU A 42 -18.76 24.46 -7.10
C GLU A 42 -18.29 23.03 -7.36
N ASP A 43 -17.33 22.54 -6.57
CA ASP A 43 -16.84 21.19 -6.69
C ASP A 43 -17.95 20.18 -6.33
N PHE A 44 -18.79 20.49 -5.36
CA PHE A 44 -19.90 19.64 -4.94
C PHE A 44 -20.96 19.42 -6.05
N LYS A 45 -21.12 20.36 -6.99
CA LYS A 45 -21.98 20.16 -8.16
C LYS A 45 -21.57 18.94 -8.98
N LEU A 46 -20.27 18.65 -9.11
CA LEU A 46 -19.76 17.48 -9.83
C LEU A 46 -20.20 16.17 -9.15
N VAL A 47 -20.24 16.16 -7.83
CA VAL A 47 -20.71 15.00 -7.04
C VAL A 47 -22.16 14.69 -7.33
N LYS A 48 -23.01 15.75 -7.36
CA LYS A 48 -24.44 15.65 -7.67
C LYS A 48 -24.70 15.19 -9.10
N GLU A 49 -24.00 15.77 -10.07
CA GLU A 49 -24.14 15.46 -11.50
C GLU A 49 -23.86 13.99 -11.80
N ILE A 50 -22.89 13.38 -11.10
CA ILE A 50 -22.56 11.97 -11.27
C ILE A 50 -23.49 11.05 -10.46
N GLY A 51 -24.21 11.59 -9.48
CA GLY A 51 -25.09 10.82 -8.61
C GLY A 51 -24.36 9.99 -7.54
N MET A 52 -23.23 10.49 -7.04
CA MET A 52 -22.46 9.84 -5.98
C MET A 52 -23.24 9.83 -4.67
N LYS A 53 -23.13 8.73 -3.91
CA LYS A 53 -23.78 8.58 -2.59
C LYS A 53 -22.88 9.00 -1.43
N GLU A 54 -21.58 9.07 -1.67
CA GLU A 54 -20.57 9.46 -0.70
C GLU A 54 -19.46 10.24 -1.38
N THR A 55 -18.96 11.28 -0.71
CA THR A 55 -17.79 12.05 -1.19
C THR A 55 -16.84 12.41 -0.07
N GLY A 56 -15.54 12.31 -0.35
CA GLY A 56 -14.50 12.92 0.45
C GLY A 56 -14.52 14.44 0.29
N ILE A 57 -14.40 15.18 1.39
CA ILE A 57 -14.31 16.63 1.43
C ILE A 57 -13.02 17.04 2.15
N LEU A 58 -12.15 17.77 1.48
CA LEU A 58 -10.89 18.22 2.06
C LEU A 58 -11.15 19.33 3.09
N VAL A 59 -10.83 19.04 4.33
CA VAL A 59 -10.97 19.95 5.47
C VAL A 59 -9.59 20.19 6.08
N SER A 60 -8.96 21.32 5.77
CA SER A 60 -7.67 21.65 6.37
C SER A 60 -7.83 22.04 7.84
N CYS A 61 -7.08 21.41 8.74
CA CYS A 61 -7.29 21.59 10.18
C CYS A 61 -6.07 22.13 10.94
N SER A 62 -4.89 22.24 10.30
CA SER A 62 -3.74 22.90 10.92
C SER A 62 -3.74 24.41 10.71
N ASP A 63 -3.15 25.15 11.64
CA ASP A 63 -2.97 26.59 11.53
C ASP A 63 -2.14 27.00 10.31
N TYR A 64 -1.19 26.16 9.89
CA TYR A 64 -0.43 26.36 8.66
C TYR A 64 -1.35 26.47 7.44
N HIS A 65 -2.32 25.56 7.34
CA HIS A 65 -3.26 25.57 6.24
C HIS A 65 -4.33 26.65 6.41
N ILE A 66 -4.90 26.78 7.59
CA ILE A 66 -5.97 27.75 7.85
C ILE A 66 -5.49 29.19 7.64
N PHE A 67 -4.39 29.57 8.28
CA PHE A 67 -3.93 30.97 8.23
C PHE A 67 -3.10 31.28 6.98
N MET A 68 -2.21 30.36 6.57
CA MET A 68 -1.24 30.65 5.50
C MET A 68 -1.76 30.28 4.11
N LYS A 69 -2.47 29.15 3.96
CA LYS A 69 -3.02 28.68 2.69
C LYS A 69 -4.39 29.31 2.40
N LEU A 70 -5.32 29.22 3.35
CA LEU A 70 -6.71 29.68 3.16
C LEU A 70 -6.92 31.15 3.49
N LYS A 71 -6.01 31.78 4.23
CA LYS A 71 -6.11 33.17 4.71
C LYS A 71 -7.36 33.44 5.54
N MET A 72 -7.77 32.44 6.35
CA MET A 72 -8.96 32.46 7.20
C MET A 72 -8.57 32.42 8.68
N THR A 73 -9.47 32.86 9.55
CA THR A 73 -9.43 32.52 10.97
C THR A 73 -9.98 31.09 11.17
N ARG A 74 -9.68 30.45 12.30
CA ARG A 74 -10.23 29.13 12.64
C ARG A 74 -11.76 29.13 12.59
N LYS A 75 -12.42 30.21 13.06
CA LYS A 75 -13.87 30.35 13.03
C LYS A 75 -14.41 30.39 11.59
N GLN A 76 -13.82 31.21 10.75
CA GLN A 76 -14.20 31.32 9.33
C GLN A 76 -14.02 29.99 8.59
N ALA A 77 -12.92 29.29 8.83
CA ALA A 77 -12.67 27.98 8.24
C ALA A 77 -13.73 26.95 8.68
N MET A 78 -14.05 26.90 9.98
CA MET A 78 -15.09 26.02 10.52
C MET A 78 -16.45 26.31 9.90
N GLU A 79 -16.89 27.58 9.88
CA GLU A 79 -18.18 28.00 9.29
C GLU A 79 -18.24 27.65 7.80
N HIS A 80 -17.16 27.88 7.08
CA HIS A 80 -17.05 27.52 5.65
C HIS A 80 -17.23 26.01 5.43
N TYR A 81 -16.48 25.18 6.14
CA TYR A 81 -16.56 23.72 6.02
C TYR A 81 -17.94 23.19 6.39
N LEU A 82 -18.50 23.64 7.51
CA LEU A 82 -19.85 23.24 7.93
C LEU A 82 -20.91 23.61 6.90
N SER A 83 -20.74 24.75 6.19
CA SER A 83 -21.69 25.14 5.14
C SER A 83 -21.69 24.19 3.94
N VAL A 84 -20.53 23.70 3.52
CA VAL A 84 -20.41 22.73 2.42
C VAL A 84 -20.91 21.34 2.86
N ILE A 85 -20.58 20.93 4.09
CA ILE A 85 -21.03 19.65 4.64
C ILE A 85 -22.56 19.60 4.80
N LYS A 86 -23.17 20.70 5.26
CA LYS A 86 -24.65 20.80 5.35
C LYS A 86 -25.31 20.64 3.98
N GLU A 87 -24.80 21.32 2.95
CA GLU A 87 -25.33 21.18 1.59
C GLU A 87 -25.22 19.72 1.10
N CYS A 88 -24.12 19.05 1.43
CA CYS A 88 -23.94 17.63 1.13
C CYS A 88 -25.02 16.76 1.81
N LEU A 89 -25.29 17.01 3.08
CA LEU A 89 -26.29 16.28 3.86
C LEU A 89 -27.73 16.57 3.41
N GLU A 90 -28.03 17.82 3.03
CA GLU A 90 -29.32 18.25 2.48
C GLU A 90 -29.66 17.51 1.18
N GLU A 91 -28.66 17.14 0.40
CA GLU A 91 -28.80 16.34 -0.82
C GLU A 91 -28.79 14.81 -0.56
N GLY A 92 -28.75 14.39 0.70
CA GLY A 92 -28.76 12.97 1.08
C GLY A 92 -27.43 12.24 0.80
N ILE A 93 -26.33 12.97 0.62
CA ILE A 93 -24.99 12.43 0.33
C ILE A 93 -24.17 12.35 1.62
N SER A 94 -23.53 11.21 1.86
CA SER A 94 -22.67 11.01 3.04
C SER A 94 -21.31 11.69 2.85
N PRO A 95 -20.93 12.67 3.69
CA PRO A 95 -19.60 13.27 3.61
C PRO A 95 -18.57 12.47 4.36
N ARG A 96 -17.37 12.37 3.79
CA ARG A 96 -16.14 11.92 4.47
C ARG A 96 -15.22 13.11 4.65
N CYS A 97 -15.09 13.62 5.86
CA CYS A 97 -14.26 14.76 6.16
C CYS A 97 -12.79 14.35 6.29
N HIS A 98 -11.96 14.79 5.35
CA HIS A 98 -10.51 14.57 5.37
C HIS A 98 -9.84 15.68 6.17
N LEU A 99 -9.46 15.40 7.41
CA LEU A 99 -8.81 16.35 8.33
C LEU A 99 -7.35 16.53 7.91
N GLU A 100 -7.11 17.36 6.89
CA GLU A 100 -5.80 17.59 6.30
C GLU A 100 -4.83 18.21 7.33
N ASP A 101 -3.64 17.58 7.43
CA ASP A 101 -2.52 18.02 8.27
C ASP A 101 -2.80 17.94 9.78
N ILE A 102 -3.53 16.88 10.18
CA ILE A 102 -3.93 16.69 11.58
C ILE A 102 -2.75 16.54 12.54
N THR A 103 -1.62 16.00 12.08
CA THR A 103 -0.41 15.80 12.89
C THR A 103 0.33 17.09 13.26
N ARG A 104 -0.15 18.24 12.76
CA ARG A 104 0.31 19.59 13.14
C ARG A 104 -0.84 20.51 13.61
N ALA A 105 -2.03 19.95 13.80
CA ALA A 105 -3.22 20.68 14.18
C ALA A 105 -3.33 20.84 15.71
N ASP A 106 -4.07 21.86 16.13
CA ASP A 106 -4.51 22.00 17.52
C ASP A 106 -5.70 21.07 17.77
N ILE A 107 -5.40 19.89 18.28
CA ILE A 107 -6.39 18.81 18.45
C ILE A 107 -7.54 19.25 19.36
N TYR A 108 -7.26 19.79 20.53
CA TYR A 108 -8.30 20.16 21.48
C TYR A 108 -8.89 21.57 21.26
N GLY A 109 -8.12 22.50 20.72
CA GLY A 109 -8.59 23.86 20.47
C GLY A 109 -9.32 24.04 19.14
N TYR A 110 -9.19 23.08 18.20
CA TYR A 110 -9.85 23.19 16.90
C TYR A 110 -10.47 21.87 16.39
N VAL A 111 -9.70 20.78 16.34
CA VAL A 111 -10.15 19.53 15.70
C VAL A 111 -11.32 18.89 16.46
N VAL A 112 -11.19 18.73 17.78
CA VAL A 112 -12.27 18.17 18.61
C VAL A 112 -13.53 19.03 18.58
N PRO A 113 -13.48 20.37 18.78
CA PRO A 113 -14.65 21.23 18.60
C PRO A 113 -15.31 21.12 17.23
N PHE A 114 -14.54 21.06 16.14
CA PHE A 114 -15.07 20.90 14.80
C PHE A 114 -15.79 19.54 14.64
N CYS A 115 -15.16 18.45 15.09
CA CYS A 115 -15.78 17.12 15.03
C CYS A 115 -17.04 16.99 15.90
N LEU A 116 -17.12 17.70 17.04
CA LEU A 116 -18.37 17.79 17.82
C LEU A 116 -19.51 18.42 17.01
N GLU A 117 -19.27 19.47 16.24
CA GLU A 117 -20.27 20.04 15.34
C GLU A 117 -20.68 19.03 14.24
N LEU A 118 -19.72 18.28 13.67
CA LEU A 118 -20.02 17.22 12.70
C LEU A 118 -20.91 16.13 13.31
N MET A 119 -20.65 15.73 14.55
CA MET A 119 -21.50 14.72 15.22
C MET A 119 -22.90 15.23 15.52
N LYS A 120 -23.07 16.54 15.78
CA LYS A 120 -24.41 17.17 15.88
C LYS A 120 -25.14 17.11 14.53
N LEU A 121 -24.48 17.48 13.44
CA LEU A 121 -25.05 17.40 12.09
C LEU A 121 -25.42 15.96 11.71
N MET A 122 -24.55 14.99 12.00
CA MET A 122 -24.83 13.57 11.76
C MET A 122 -26.11 13.13 12.48
N LYS A 123 -26.30 13.57 13.72
CA LYS A 123 -27.50 13.29 14.50
C LYS A 123 -28.75 14.01 13.96
N GLU A 124 -28.60 15.25 13.49
CA GLU A 124 -29.68 16.06 12.93
C GLU A 124 -30.21 15.46 11.61
N TYR A 125 -29.29 15.16 10.69
CA TYR A 125 -29.65 14.68 9.35
C TYR A 125 -29.83 13.16 9.26
N GLN A 126 -29.44 12.39 10.28
CA GLN A 126 -29.46 10.91 10.29
C GLN A 126 -28.65 10.30 9.12
N ILE A 127 -27.62 10.99 8.65
CA ILE A 127 -26.70 10.56 7.59
C ILE A 127 -25.31 10.42 8.20
N PRO A 128 -24.61 9.27 8.00
CA PRO A 128 -23.25 9.07 8.52
C PRO A 128 -22.27 10.12 8.00
N ILE A 129 -21.46 10.67 8.89
CA ILE A 129 -20.32 11.52 8.56
C ILE A 129 -19.04 10.77 8.94
N LYS A 130 -18.25 10.37 7.94
CA LYS A 130 -16.97 9.71 8.18
C LYS A 130 -15.88 10.75 8.45
N ILE A 131 -14.96 10.41 9.33
CA ILE A 131 -13.82 11.25 9.69
C ILE A 131 -12.54 10.53 9.31
N ARG A 132 -11.77 11.10 8.39
CA ARG A 132 -10.47 10.59 7.99
C ARG A 132 -9.37 11.49 8.56
N ALA A 133 -8.62 10.99 9.53
CA ALA A 133 -7.45 11.67 10.06
C ALA A 133 -6.29 11.55 9.04
N CYS A 134 -5.78 12.69 8.57
CA CYS A 134 -4.77 12.72 7.52
C CYS A 134 -3.41 13.17 8.06
N ASP A 135 -2.49 12.24 8.15
CA ASP A 135 -1.07 12.50 8.38
C ASP A 135 -0.41 12.97 7.08
N THR A 136 -0.79 14.16 6.65
CA THR A 136 -0.45 14.75 5.35
C THR A 136 1.04 14.85 5.11
N MET A 137 1.83 15.05 6.16
CA MET A 137 3.28 15.21 6.07
C MET A 137 4.06 13.95 6.48
N GLY A 138 3.38 12.83 6.73
CA GLY A 138 4.01 11.62 7.25
C GLY A 138 4.70 11.85 8.59
N TYR A 139 4.24 12.83 9.37
CA TYR A 139 4.91 13.33 10.57
C TYR A 139 4.42 12.65 11.86
N GLY A 140 3.38 11.86 11.78
CA GLY A 140 2.84 11.07 12.88
C GLY A 140 3.86 10.12 13.48
N VAL A 141 3.69 9.81 14.76
CA VAL A 141 4.50 8.83 15.48
C VAL A 141 3.61 7.92 16.33
N ASN A 142 4.01 6.65 16.43
CA ASN A 142 3.28 5.61 17.15
C ASN A 142 3.99 5.14 18.43
N TYR A 143 5.04 5.83 18.87
CA TYR A 143 5.83 5.42 20.02
C TYR A 143 5.03 5.54 21.32
N PRO A 144 5.23 4.65 22.30
CA PRO A 144 4.71 4.83 23.64
C PRO A 144 5.13 6.20 24.21
N GLY A 145 4.19 6.92 24.82
CA GLY A 145 4.44 8.26 25.35
C GLY A 145 4.52 9.39 24.32
N ALA A 146 4.30 9.09 23.01
CA ALA A 146 4.15 10.16 22.02
C ALA A 146 2.98 11.06 22.39
N VAL A 147 3.20 12.38 22.24
CA VAL A 147 2.19 13.38 22.56
C VAL A 147 1.51 13.91 21.29
N ILE A 148 0.27 14.39 21.47
CA ILE A 148 -0.42 15.12 20.41
C ILE A 148 0.31 16.44 20.08
N PRO A 149 0.22 16.94 18.86
CA PRO A 149 -0.60 16.43 17.74
C PRO A 149 0.06 15.30 16.94
N ARG A 150 1.25 14.82 17.29
CA ARG A 150 1.98 13.80 16.51
C ARG A 150 1.60 12.36 16.83
N SER A 151 1.02 12.11 17.99
CA SER A 151 0.64 10.76 18.45
C SER A 151 -0.53 10.21 17.62
N VAL A 152 -0.30 9.15 16.83
CA VAL A 152 -1.38 8.45 16.09
C VAL A 152 -2.46 7.98 17.04
N GLN A 153 -2.08 7.22 18.07
CA GLN A 153 -2.99 6.72 19.10
C GLN A 153 -3.70 7.84 19.86
N GLY A 154 -2.99 8.94 20.15
CA GLY A 154 -3.56 10.10 20.84
C GLY A 154 -4.60 10.83 19.98
N ILE A 155 -4.38 10.94 18.66
CA ILE A 155 -5.35 11.52 17.72
C ILE A 155 -6.61 10.67 17.68
N ILE A 156 -6.48 9.34 17.48
CA ILE A 156 -7.64 8.44 17.41
C ILE A 156 -8.43 8.46 18.71
N TYR A 157 -7.73 8.41 19.86
CA TYR A 157 -8.35 8.55 21.17
C TYR A 157 -9.12 9.87 21.32
N ALA A 158 -8.54 11.00 20.92
CA ALA A 158 -9.19 12.29 21.02
C ALA A 158 -10.45 12.37 20.14
N LEU A 159 -10.39 11.89 18.91
CA LEU A 159 -11.52 11.86 17.98
C LEU A 159 -12.66 10.97 18.51
N HIS A 160 -12.33 9.78 19.01
CA HIS A 160 -13.34 8.88 19.55
C HIS A 160 -13.89 9.36 20.89
N THR A 161 -13.01 9.58 21.87
CA THR A 161 -13.43 9.79 23.28
C THR A 161 -13.91 11.22 23.54
N HIS A 162 -13.26 12.21 22.95
CA HIS A 162 -13.57 13.63 23.23
C HIS A 162 -14.49 14.27 22.18
N ALA A 163 -14.42 13.81 20.92
CA ALA A 163 -15.32 14.30 19.88
C ALA A 163 -16.52 13.38 19.61
N GLY A 164 -16.56 12.19 20.22
CA GLY A 164 -17.68 11.25 20.12
C GLY A 164 -17.82 10.59 18.75
N VAL A 165 -16.74 10.55 17.94
CA VAL A 165 -16.78 9.90 16.62
C VAL A 165 -16.81 8.38 16.81
N PRO A 166 -17.81 7.68 16.27
CA PRO A 166 -17.87 6.21 16.31
C PRO A 166 -16.66 5.58 15.61
N HIS A 167 -16.15 4.47 16.14
CA HIS A 167 -15.01 3.76 15.56
C HIS A 167 -15.24 3.36 14.10
N GLU A 168 -16.44 2.91 13.76
CA GLU A 168 -16.83 2.52 12.41
C GLU A 168 -16.82 3.66 11.38
N LEU A 169 -16.79 4.91 11.85
CA LEU A 169 -16.70 6.11 11.01
C LEU A 169 -15.32 6.77 11.01
N LEU A 170 -14.36 6.21 11.76
CA LEU A 170 -12.98 6.68 11.80
C LEU A 170 -12.13 5.99 10.74
N GLU A 171 -11.39 6.78 9.97
CA GLU A 171 -10.42 6.33 8.98
C GLU A 171 -9.08 7.05 9.17
N TRP A 172 -8.02 6.43 8.68
CA TRP A 172 -6.67 7.00 8.67
C TRP A 172 -6.13 7.13 7.25
N HIS A 173 -5.41 8.20 6.97
CA HIS A 173 -4.62 8.40 5.76
C HIS A 173 -3.22 8.84 6.14
N GLY A 174 -2.19 8.18 5.61
CA GLY A 174 -0.80 8.46 5.94
C GLY A 174 0.09 8.57 4.71
N HIS A 175 1.02 9.53 4.77
CA HIS A 175 2.14 9.65 3.83
C HIS A 175 3.42 9.02 4.39
N ASN A 176 4.37 8.72 3.51
CA ASN A 176 5.55 7.91 3.82
C ASN A 176 6.85 8.71 3.97
N ASP A 177 6.76 10.01 4.20
CA ASP A 177 7.93 10.92 4.24
C ASP A 177 9.00 10.52 5.26
N PHE A 178 8.61 9.81 6.31
CA PHE A 178 9.50 9.30 7.35
C PHE A 178 9.46 7.76 7.49
N TYR A 179 9.11 7.04 6.41
CA TYR A 179 9.02 5.57 6.39
C TYR A 179 8.05 4.98 7.44
N LYS A 180 7.00 5.70 7.82
CA LYS A 180 6.06 5.28 8.88
C LYS A 180 4.63 5.05 8.39
N ALA A 181 4.38 5.18 7.09
CA ALA A 181 3.02 5.08 6.58
C ALA A 181 2.32 3.77 7.00
N VAL A 182 2.98 2.63 6.84
CA VAL A 182 2.42 1.31 7.20
C VAL A 182 2.20 1.21 8.70
N VAL A 183 3.23 1.43 9.50
CA VAL A 183 3.14 1.26 10.96
C VAL A 183 2.17 2.25 11.61
N ASN A 184 2.05 3.48 11.10
CA ASN A 184 1.06 4.43 11.59
C ASN A 184 -0.37 4.02 11.22
N SER A 185 -0.57 3.46 10.02
CA SER A 185 -1.86 2.92 9.58
C SER A 185 -2.29 1.70 10.40
N SER A 186 -1.38 0.77 10.67
CA SER A 186 -1.63 -0.39 11.57
C SER A 186 -1.95 0.08 12.98
N THR A 187 -1.21 1.10 13.47
CA THR A 187 -1.48 1.69 14.80
C THR A 187 -2.89 2.30 14.84
N ALA A 188 -3.30 3.03 13.79
CA ALA A 188 -4.64 3.58 13.71
C ALA A 188 -5.73 2.48 13.78
N TRP A 189 -5.55 1.34 13.11
CA TRP A 189 -6.44 0.18 13.24
C TRP A 189 -6.50 -0.36 14.65
N LEU A 190 -5.34 -0.56 15.29
CA LEU A 190 -5.25 -1.10 16.66
C LEU A 190 -5.89 -0.18 17.68
N TYR A 191 -5.98 1.12 17.42
CA TYR A 191 -6.63 2.10 18.27
C TYR A 191 -8.06 2.46 17.86
N GLY A 192 -8.62 1.76 16.86
CA GLY A 192 -10.05 1.76 16.58
C GLY A 192 -10.49 2.42 15.27
N CYS A 193 -9.58 2.76 14.33
CA CYS A 193 -10.01 3.10 13.00
C CYS A 193 -10.63 1.89 12.29
N SER A 194 -11.75 2.09 11.61
CA SER A 194 -12.41 1.05 10.81
C SER A 194 -11.73 0.80 9.47
N GLY A 195 -11.02 1.80 8.96
CA GLY A 195 -10.36 1.73 7.66
C GLY A 195 -9.10 2.57 7.57
N VAL A 196 -8.27 2.21 6.60
CA VAL A 196 -7.11 3.00 6.19
C VAL A 196 -7.19 3.30 4.70
N ASN A 197 -6.82 4.52 4.34
CA ASN A 197 -6.73 4.94 2.94
C ASN A 197 -5.34 4.57 2.41
N THR A 198 -5.32 3.87 1.29
CA THR A 198 -4.12 3.30 0.68
C THR A 198 -4.09 3.58 -0.82
N SER A 199 -2.97 3.35 -1.45
CA SER A 199 -2.82 3.30 -2.90
C SER A 199 -2.01 2.07 -3.31
N LEU A 200 -2.19 1.61 -4.55
CA LEU A 200 -1.37 0.53 -5.11
C LEU A 200 0.11 0.97 -5.09
N PHE A 201 0.98 0.11 -4.56
CA PHE A 201 2.43 0.32 -4.47
C PHE A 201 2.85 1.60 -3.72
N GLY A 202 1.93 2.16 -2.92
CA GLY A 202 2.17 3.42 -2.23
C GLY A 202 2.25 4.62 -3.16
N ILE A 203 1.76 4.53 -4.41
CA ILE A 203 1.80 5.64 -5.36
C ILE A 203 1.06 6.84 -4.77
N GLY A 204 1.71 8.00 -4.77
CA GLY A 204 1.16 9.23 -4.23
C GLY A 204 2.14 10.39 -4.31
N GLU A 205 1.81 11.48 -3.67
CA GLU A 205 2.66 12.66 -3.67
C GLU A 205 3.94 12.46 -2.84
N ARG A 206 5.01 13.13 -3.22
CA ARG A 206 6.34 13.11 -2.57
C ARG A 206 6.89 11.69 -2.48
N THR A 207 6.90 11.11 -1.26
CA THR A 207 7.40 9.77 -0.97
C THR A 207 6.31 8.69 -1.02
N GLY A 208 5.10 9.09 -1.37
CA GLY A 208 3.95 8.21 -1.53
C GLY A 208 3.05 8.07 -0.29
N ASN A 209 2.05 7.25 -0.45
CA ASN A 209 1.02 6.93 0.54
C ASN A 209 1.31 5.59 1.20
N THR A 210 0.41 5.16 2.08
CA THR A 210 0.41 3.79 2.61
C THR A 210 0.14 2.79 1.48
N PRO A 211 1.04 1.82 1.23
CA PRO A 211 0.84 0.81 0.19
C PRO A 211 -0.32 -0.14 0.54
N LEU A 212 -1.21 -0.39 -0.43
CA LEU A 212 -2.34 -1.29 -0.25
C LEU A 212 -1.89 -2.73 0.07
N GLU A 213 -0.92 -3.23 -0.69
CA GLU A 213 -0.38 -4.59 -0.52
C GLU A 213 0.22 -4.78 0.87
N ALA A 214 0.90 -3.78 1.42
CA ALA A 214 1.42 -3.84 2.76
C ALA A 214 0.30 -3.97 3.80
N MET A 215 -0.78 -3.20 3.66
CA MET A 215 -1.92 -3.25 4.59
C MET A 215 -2.73 -4.54 4.46
N VAL A 216 -2.77 -5.17 3.30
CA VAL A 216 -3.36 -6.51 3.12
C VAL A 216 -2.60 -7.54 3.96
N PHE A 217 -1.27 -7.53 3.91
CA PHE A 217 -0.45 -8.45 4.72
C PHE A 217 -0.43 -8.06 6.21
N GLU A 218 -0.46 -6.78 6.56
CA GLU A 218 -0.68 -6.33 7.95
C GLU A 218 -2.00 -6.86 8.51
N TYR A 219 -3.09 -6.77 7.73
CA TYR A 219 -4.37 -7.35 8.11
C TYR A 219 -4.25 -8.87 8.36
N ALA A 220 -3.62 -9.59 7.45
CA ALA A 220 -3.43 -11.03 7.57
C ALA A 220 -2.63 -11.39 8.84
N GLN A 221 -1.57 -10.66 9.15
CA GLN A 221 -0.77 -10.86 10.36
C GLN A 221 -1.58 -10.59 11.65
N LEU A 222 -2.33 -9.49 11.68
CA LEU A 222 -3.11 -9.10 12.85
C LEU A 222 -4.33 -10.00 13.07
N ARG A 223 -4.92 -10.57 12.02
CA ARG A 223 -6.17 -11.35 12.08
C ARG A 223 -5.98 -12.85 11.92
N GLY A 224 -4.79 -13.30 11.51
CA GLY A 224 -4.51 -14.71 11.20
C GLY A 224 -5.24 -15.24 9.96
N THR A 225 -5.75 -14.36 9.10
CA THR A 225 -6.50 -14.75 7.90
C THR A 225 -6.51 -13.64 6.84
N LEU A 226 -6.52 -14.02 5.58
CA LEU A 226 -6.78 -13.12 4.45
C LEU A 226 -8.26 -12.82 4.23
N ASN A 227 -9.16 -13.49 4.96
CA ASN A 227 -10.60 -13.33 4.85
C ASN A 227 -11.12 -13.43 3.40
N GLY A 228 -10.59 -14.38 2.62
CA GLY A 228 -10.96 -14.63 1.24
C GLY A 228 -10.39 -13.64 0.21
N MET A 229 -9.42 -12.80 0.56
CA MET A 229 -8.66 -12.03 -0.41
C MET A 229 -7.70 -12.94 -1.17
N ASP A 230 -7.67 -12.84 -2.51
CA ASP A 230 -6.65 -13.47 -3.35
C ASP A 230 -5.48 -12.51 -3.52
N THR A 231 -4.39 -12.78 -2.83
CA THR A 231 -3.21 -11.91 -2.84
C THR A 231 -2.29 -12.13 -4.04
N ARG A 232 -2.52 -13.19 -4.84
CA ARG A 232 -1.75 -13.44 -6.07
C ARG A 232 -1.94 -12.33 -7.10
N VAL A 233 -3.11 -11.70 -7.08
CA VAL A 233 -3.41 -10.53 -7.92
C VAL A 233 -2.46 -9.34 -7.70
N ILE A 234 -1.77 -9.28 -6.55
CA ILE A 234 -0.76 -8.24 -6.27
C ILE A 234 0.40 -8.33 -7.26
N THR A 235 0.87 -9.54 -7.56
CA THR A 235 1.91 -9.78 -8.57
C THR A 235 1.43 -9.43 -9.97
N GLU A 236 0.22 -9.84 -10.34
CA GLU A 236 -0.38 -9.51 -11.65
C GLU A 236 -0.53 -7.98 -11.83
N LEU A 237 -0.95 -7.28 -10.79
CA LEU A 237 -1.04 -5.81 -10.81
C LEU A 237 0.33 -5.15 -10.94
N ALA A 238 1.35 -5.65 -10.24
CA ALA A 238 2.71 -5.13 -10.35
C ALA A 238 3.25 -5.28 -11.78
N GLU A 239 3.08 -6.44 -12.39
CA GLU A 239 3.45 -6.68 -13.78
C GLU A 239 2.68 -5.78 -14.75
N TYR A 240 1.37 -5.62 -14.56
CA TYR A 240 0.55 -4.73 -15.38
C TYR A 240 1.05 -3.28 -15.31
N TYR A 241 1.36 -2.80 -14.10
CA TYR A 241 1.86 -1.43 -13.92
C TYR A 241 3.22 -1.22 -14.58
N GLU A 242 4.12 -2.20 -14.52
CA GLU A 242 5.41 -2.10 -15.19
C GLU A 242 5.28 -2.17 -16.72
N LYS A 243 4.51 -3.12 -17.25
CA LYS A 243 4.40 -3.39 -18.70
C LYS A 243 3.49 -2.40 -19.42
N GLU A 244 2.31 -2.11 -18.87
CA GLU A 244 1.26 -1.35 -19.57
C GLU A 244 1.24 0.13 -19.18
N ILE A 245 1.64 0.46 -17.95
CA ILE A 245 1.65 1.84 -17.46
C ILE A 245 3.05 2.45 -17.52
N GLY A 246 4.09 1.61 -17.55
CA GLY A 246 5.48 2.05 -17.52
C GLY A 246 5.93 2.55 -16.14
N TYR A 247 5.24 2.12 -15.09
CA TYR A 247 5.62 2.46 -13.72
C TYR A 247 6.75 1.54 -13.24
N HIS A 248 7.90 2.11 -12.91
CA HIS A 248 9.04 1.33 -12.43
C HIS A 248 8.92 1.06 -10.93
N ILE A 249 8.79 -0.22 -10.56
CA ILE A 249 8.79 -0.67 -9.16
C ILE A 249 10.25 -0.92 -8.73
N PRO A 250 10.75 -0.25 -7.67
CA PRO A 250 12.10 -0.51 -7.17
C PRO A 250 12.27 -2.00 -6.81
N PRO A 251 13.38 -2.64 -7.23
CA PRO A 251 13.52 -4.10 -7.13
C PRO A 251 13.40 -4.70 -5.72
N ARG A 252 13.59 -3.91 -4.68
CA ARG A 252 13.51 -4.35 -3.26
C ARG A 252 12.24 -3.88 -2.56
N THR A 253 11.26 -3.36 -3.29
CA THR A 253 9.97 -3.00 -2.68
C THR A 253 9.32 -4.25 -2.10
N PRO A 254 8.92 -4.25 -0.83
CA PRO A 254 8.29 -5.40 -0.21
C PRO A 254 7.09 -5.92 -1.03
N PHE A 255 6.94 -7.23 -1.11
CA PHE A 255 5.88 -7.96 -1.81
C PHE A 255 5.89 -7.86 -3.35
N VAL A 256 6.26 -6.74 -3.95
CA VAL A 256 6.09 -6.46 -5.39
C VAL A 256 7.38 -6.27 -6.17
N GLY A 257 8.48 -5.88 -5.52
CA GLY A 257 9.78 -5.74 -6.18
C GLY A 257 10.32 -7.07 -6.67
N LYS A 258 10.98 -7.11 -7.82
CA LYS A 258 11.51 -8.34 -8.40
C LYS A 258 12.49 -9.12 -7.50
N ASN A 259 13.12 -8.43 -6.54
CA ASN A 259 14.12 -8.99 -5.63
C ASN A 259 13.66 -9.00 -4.17
N PHE A 260 12.37 -8.82 -3.87
CA PHE A 260 11.92 -8.67 -2.48
C PHE A 260 12.16 -9.95 -1.63
N ASN A 261 12.08 -11.14 -2.25
CA ASN A 261 12.26 -12.44 -1.62
C ASN A 261 13.54 -13.17 -2.09
N VAL A 262 14.53 -12.43 -2.60
CA VAL A 262 15.79 -13.00 -3.10
C VAL A 262 16.84 -13.02 -2.00
N THR A 263 17.29 -14.23 -1.65
CA THR A 263 18.41 -14.48 -0.72
C THR A 263 19.72 -14.53 -1.50
N ARG A 264 20.82 -14.03 -0.91
CA ARG A 264 22.12 -13.93 -1.57
C ARG A 264 23.26 -14.69 -0.88
N ALA A 265 23.24 -14.80 0.44
CA ALA A 265 24.28 -15.47 1.19
C ALA A 265 24.17 -17.00 1.07
N GLY A 266 25.28 -17.69 0.82
CA GLY A 266 25.29 -19.15 0.67
C GLY A 266 24.70 -19.90 1.88
N ILE A 267 24.96 -19.42 3.10
CA ILE A 267 24.38 -20.00 4.32
C ILE A 267 22.84 -19.85 4.38
N HIS A 268 22.31 -18.75 3.86
CA HIS A 268 20.86 -18.54 3.77
C HIS A 268 20.24 -19.42 2.69
N ALA A 269 20.92 -19.55 1.55
CA ALA A 269 20.49 -20.45 0.48
C ALA A 269 20.44 -21.91 0.96
N ASP A 270 21.46 -22.38 1.68
CA ASP A 270 21.49 -23.74 2.28
C ASP A 270 20.35 -23.93 3.28
N GLY A 271 20.02 -22.90 4.06
CA GLY A 271 18.87 -22.91 4.97
C GLY A 271 17.53 -23.05 4.22
N LEU A 272 17.32 -22.25 3.19
CA LEU A 272 16.11 -22.31 2.37
C LEU A 272 15.90 -23.67 1.68
N LEU A 273 17.02 -24.29 1.20
CA LEU A 273 16.99 -25.63 0.60
C LEU A 273 16.60 -26.73 1.60
N LYS A 274 16.87 -26.52 2.89
CA LYS A 274 16.47 -27.44 3.95
C LYS A 274 15.00 -27.25 4.35
N ASN A 275 14.59 -26.02 4.55
CA ASN A 275 13.23 -25.61 4.80
C ASN A 275 13.10 -24.09 4.55
N GLU A 276 12.17 -23.69 3.67
CA GLU A 276 11.94 -22.28 3.34
C GLU A 276 11.61 -21.42 4.55
N GLU A 277 10.89 -21.95 5.55
CA GLU A 277 10.51 -21.23 6.77
C GLU A 277 11.70 -20.72 7.59
N ILE A 278 12.91 -21.22 7.33
CA ILE A 278 14.12 -20.75 8.02
C ILE A 278 14.41 -19.28 7.68
N TYR A 279 14.15 -18.86 6.44
CA TYR A 279 14.40 -17.48 5.97
C TYR A 279 13.22 -16.84 5.23
N ASN A 280 12.08 -17.50 5.18
CA ASN A 280 10.86 -17.00 4.56
C ASN A 280 9.69 -17.20 5.51
N ILE A 281 9.22 -16.11 6.14
CA ILE A 281 8.20 -16.15 7.21
C ILE A 281 6.81 -16.57 6.74
N PHE A 282 6.55 -16.56 5.44
CA PHE A 282 5.30 -17.02 4.84
C PHE A 282 5.57 -17.56 3.43
N ASP A 283 4.72 -18.44 2.95
CA ASP A 283 4.79 -19.08 1.64
C ASP A 283 4.49 -18.05 0.52
N THR A 284 5.57 -17.45 -0.03
CA THR A 284 5.46 -16.41 -1.07
C THR A 284 5.00 -16.98 -2.42
N GLU A 285 5.22 -18.27 -2.70
CA GLU A 285 4.68 -18.92 -3.89
C GLU A 285 3.17 -19.03 -3.80
N LYS A 286 2.64 -19.54 -2.70
CA LYS A 286 1.20 -19.70 -2.47
C LYS A 286 0.45 -18.39 -2.46
N PHE A 287 0.98 -17.38 -1.76
CA PHE A 287 0.27 -16.11 -1.53
C PHE A 287 0.53 -15.04 -2.57
N LEU A 288 1.64 -15.10 -3.30
CA LEU A 288 2.01 -14.09 -4.29
C LEU A 288 2.33 -14.69 -5.67
N ASN A 289 2.28 -16.01 -5.82
CA ASN A 289 2.77 -16.70 -7.01
C ASN A 289 4.24 -16.36 -7.31
N ARG A 290 5.06 -16.25 -6.25
CA ARG A 290 6.46 -15.84 -6.32
C ARG A 290 7.33 -16.73 -5.46
N PRO A 291 7.92 -17.78 -6.04
CA PRO A 291 8.80 -18.68 -5.31
C PRO A 291 10.02 -17.93 -4.75
N VAL A 292 10.58 -18.42 -3.66
CA VAL A 292 11.81 -17.88 -3.09
C VAL A 292 12.97 -18.13 -4.03
N LEU A 293 13.77 -17.09 -4.28
CA LEU A 293 14.92 -17.14 -5.16
C LEU A 293 16.24 -16.98 -4.38
N CYS A 294 17.28 -17.67 -4.86
CA CYS A 294 18.65 -17.47 -4.41
C CYS A 294 19.45 -16.80 -5.53
N ALA A 295 19.91 -15.58 -5.29
CA ALA A 295 20.81 -14.93 -6.25
C ALA A 295 22.15 -15.67 -6.31
N VAL A 296 22.72 -15.78 -7.50
CA VAL A 296 24.03 -16.39 -7.73
C VAL A 296 25.13 -15.33 -7.58
N SER A 297 26.14 -15.64 -6.75
CA SER A 297 27.29 -14.80 -6.48
C SER A 297 28.54 -15.66 -6.23
N ASN A 298 29.66 -15.01 -5.90
CA ASN A 298 30.91 -15.69 -5.51
C ASN A 298 30.73 -16.68 -4.33
N THR A 299 29.75 -16.43 -3.46
CA THR A 299 29.49 -17.29 -2.30
C THR A 299 28.47 -18.41 -2.58
N SER A 300 27.97 -18.50 -3.80
CA SER A 300 27.01 -19.52 -4.20
C SER A 300 27.71 -20.85 -4.49
N GLY A 301 27.32 -21.91 -3.74
CA GLY A 301 27.75 -23.27 -4.02
C GLY A 301 26.93 -23.92 -5.14
N LEU A 302 27.30 -25.14 -5.53
CA LEU A 302 26.57 -25.94 -6.56
C LEU A 302 25.07 -26.06 -6.24
N ALA A 303 24.72 -26.25 -4.98
CA ALA A 303 23.33 -26.37 -4.56
C ALA A 303 22.52 -25.08 -4.83
N GLY A 304 23.11 -23.90 -4.60
CA GLY A 304 22.46 -22.62 -4.89
C GLY A 304 22.23 -22.37 -6.38
N ILE A 305 23.18 -22.78 -7.22
CA ILE A 305 23.05 -22.70 -8.69
C ILE A 305 21.98 -23.67 -9.18
N ALA A 306 21.99 -24.92 -8.72
CA ALA A 306 20.95 -25.89 -9.05
C ALA A 306 19.56 -25.40 -8.64
N HIS A 307 19.44 -24.84 -7.46
CA HIS A 307 18.18 -24.25 -6.98
C HIS A 307 17.74 -23.10 -7.89
N TRP A 308 18.62 -22.17 -8.25
CA TRP A 308 18.30 -21.06 -9.13
C TRP A 308 17.74 -21.57 -10.48
N ILE A 309 18.44 -22.55 -11.11
CA ILE A 309 18.00 -23.13 -12.38
C ILE A 309 16.62 -23.79 -12.23
N ASN A 310 16.44 -24.63 -11.22
CA ASN A 310 15.20 -25.35 -10.99
C ASN A 310 14.01 -24.40 -10.78
N THR A 311 14.21 -23.34 -10.03
CA THR A 311 13.20 -22.33 -9.70
C THR A 311 12.90 -21.44 -10.90
N TYR A 312 13.92 -20.96 -11.59
CA TYR A 312 13.76 -20.04 -12.72
C TYR A 312 13.02 -20.70 -13.89
N PHE A 313 13.36 -21.95 -14.19
CA PHE A 313 12.73 -22.71 -15.26
C PHE A 313 11.48 -23.48 -14.81
N HIS A 314 11.04 -23.32 -13.57
CA HIS A 314 9.87 -24.02 -12.99
C HIS A 314 9.93 -25.51 -13.25
N LEU A 315 11.10 -26.15 -13.07
CA LEU A 315 11.27 -27.56 -13.36
C LEU A 315 10.43 -28.42 -12.40
N PRO A 316 9.60 -29.35 -12.93
CA PRO A 316 8.85 -30.27 -12.10
C PRO A 316 9.81 -31.19 -11.32
N GLU A 317 9.35 -31.78 -10.21
CA GLU A 317 10.17 -32.50 -9.25
C GLU A 317 11.06 -33.57 -9.90
N GLU A 318 10.49 -34.31 -10.87
CA GLU A 318 11.16 -35.37 -11.62
C GLU A 318 12.24 -34.88 -12.60
N LYS A 319 12.26 -33.58 -12.91
CA LYS A 319 13.25 -32.95 -13.81
C LYS A 319 14.21 -32.00 -13.12
N LYS A 320 14.06 -31.83 -11.80
CA LYS A 320 14.96 -30.96 -11.05
C LYS A 320 16.39 -31.42 -11.15
N LEU A 321 17.28 -30.47 -11.41
CA LEU A 321 18.73 -30.73 -11.46
C LEU A 321 19.26 -30.91 -10.02
N ASP A 322 20.04 -31.98 -9.83
CA ASP A 322 20.84 -32.16 -8.62
C ASP A 322 22.11 -31.29 -8.71
N LYS A 323 22.66 -30.90 -7.55
CA LYS A 323 23.91 -30.13 -7.46
C LYS A 323 25.11 -30.75 -8.14
N ASN A 324 25.09 -32.08 -8.36
CA ASN A 324 26.16 -32.81 -9.03
C ASN A 324 25.96 -32.92 -10.55
N CYS A 325 24.89 -32.32 -11.09
CA CYS A 325 24.65 -32.28 -12.52
C CYS A 325 25.76 -31.51 -13.25
N GLU A 326 26.21 -32.04 -14.38
CA GLU A 326 27.32 -31.47 -15.18
C GLU A 326 27.03 -30.04 -15.62
N LEU A 327 25.79 -29.69 -15.96
CA LEU A 327 25.36 -28.34 -16.27
C LEU A 327 25.62 -27.38 -15.09
N VAL A 328 25.28 -27.80 -13.88
CA VAL A 328 25.50 -26.99 -12.65
C VAL A 328 26.99 -26.74 -12.42
N HIS A 329 27.85 -27.73 -12.69
CA HIS A 329 29.29 -27.58 -12.59
C HIS A 329 29.85 -26.63 -13.65
N GLU A 330 29.40 -26.69 -14.89
CA GLU A 330 29.85 -25.76 -15.96
C GLU A 330 29.44 -24.31 -15.63
N VAL A 331 28.21 -24.09 -15.16
CA VAL A 331 27.75 -22.76 -14.70
C VAL A 331 28.58 -22.27 -13.54
N LYS A 332 28.85 -23.14 -12.54
CA LYS A 332 29.71 -22.78 -11.37
C LYS A 332 31.10 -22.35 -11.79
N LYS A 333 31.72 -23.08 -12.70
CA LYS A 333 33.04 -22.77 -13.23
C LYS A 333 33.06 -21.37 -13.89
N TRP A 334 32.05 -21.03 -14.65
CA TRP A 334 31.95 -19.70 -15.24
C TRP A 334 31.74 -18.64 -14.17
N VAL A 335 30.87 -18.88 -13.19
CA VAL A 335 30.63 -17.96 -12.07
C VAL A 335 31.95 -17.67 -11.33
N ASP A 336 32.74 -18.69 -11.02
CA ASP A 336 34.01 -18.52 -10.32
C ASP A 336 35.00 -17.67 -11.16
N ALA A 337 35.10 -17.92 -12.44
CA ALA A 337 35.96 -17.14 -13.35
C ALA A 337 35.57 -15.65 -13.42
N GLU A 338 34.27 -15.33 -13.42
CA GLU A 338 33.78 -13.95 -13.37
C GLU A 338 34.26 -13.21 -12.11
N TYR A 339 34.18 -13.86 -10.95
CA TYR A 339 34.62 -13.24 -9.69
C TYR A 339 36.14 -13.23 -9.54
N GLU A 340 36.86 -14.23 -10.03
CA GLU A 340 38.32 -14.23 -10.09
C GLU A 340 38.86 -13.12 -11.01
N SER A 341 38.12 -12.74 -12.04
CA SER A 341 38.44 -11.60 -12.92
C SER A 341 38.19 -10.22 -12.31
N GLY A 342 37.68 -10.16 -11.05
CA GLY A 342 37.48 -8.93 -10.30
C GLY A 342 36.04 -8.42 -10.22
N ARG A 343 35.05 -9.21 -10.57
CA ARG A 343 33.66 -8.86 -10.42
C ARG A 343 33.28 -8.68 -8.94
N VAL A 344 32.55 -7.62 -8.60
CA VAL A 344 32.06 -7.31 -7.23
C VAL A 344 30.53 -7.29 -7.10
N THR A 345 29.81 -7.36 -8.23
CA THR A 345 28.33 -7.34 -8.26
C THR A 345 27.78 -8.76 -8.35
N VAL A 346 26.52 -8.96 -7.89
CA VAL A 346 25.81 -10.22 -8.17
C VAL A 346 25.57 -10.37 -9.67
N LEU A 347 25.42 -11.62 -10.12
CA LEU A 347 25.05 -11.92 -11.49
C LEU A 347 23.60 -11.55 -11.74
N THR A 348 23.31 -11.01 -12.93
CA THR A 348 21.93 -10.76 -13.36
C THR A 348 21.31 -12.03 -13.93
N ASP A 349 19.97 -12.08 -14.00
CA ASP A 349 19.28 -13.21 -14.60
C ASP A 349 19.65 -13.37 -16.08
N GLU A 350 19.84 -12.26 -16.81
CA GLU A 350 20.22 -12.28 -18.21
C GLU A 350 21.61 -12.91 -18.43
N GLU A 351 22.57 -12.60 -17.55
CA GLU A 351 23.90 -13.19 -17.60
C GLU A 351 23.85 -14.69 -17.30
N LEU A 352 23.08 -15.08 -16.27
CA LEU A 352 22.91 -16.51 -15.92
C LEU A 352 22.20 -17.28 -17.02
N LEU A 353 21.14 -16.73 -17.60
CA LEU A 353 20.45 -17.36 -18.72
C LEU A 353 21.36 -17.61 -19.90
N LYS A 354 22.20 -16.63 -20.25
CA LYS A 354 23.15 -16.78 -21.35
C LYS A 354 24.14 -17.92 -21.09
N VAL A 355 24.75 -17.96 -19.92
CA VAL A 355 25.73 -19.03 -19.62
C VAL A 355 25.06 -20.42 -19.50
N ILE A 356 23.83 -20.49 -18.98
CA ILE A 356 23.06 -21.73 -18.90
C ILE A 356 22.68 -22.21 -20.30
N ASP A 357 22.26 -21.34 -21.20
CA ASP A 357 21.93 -21.69 -22.58
C ASP A 357 23.17 -22.20 -23.34
N ASP A 358 24.30 -21.50 -23.21
CA ASP A 358 25.57 -21.91 -23.83
C ASP A 358 26.05 -23.26 -23.28
N ALA A 359 26.00 -23.47 -21.98
CA ALA A 359 26.39 -24.73 -21.35
C ALA A 359 25.43 -25.89 -21.70
N SER A 360 24.12 -25.63 -21.72
CA SER A 360 23.10 -26.61 -22.08
C SER A 360 23.27 -27.10 -23.51
N LYS A 361 23.52 -26.17 -24.46
CA LYS A 361 23.82 -26.52 -25.88
C LYS A 361 25.07 -27.39 -26.00
N LYS A 362 26.13 -27.02 -25.28
CA LYS A 362 27.39 -27.77 -25.25
C LYS A 362 27.21 -29.20 -24.73
N LEU A 363 26.37 -29.39 -23.73
CA LEU A 363 26.12 -30.67 -23.08
C LEU A 363 24.97 -31.47 -23.67
N GLY A 364 24.21 -30.89 -24.60
CA GLY A 364 23.02 -31.53 -25.18
C GLY A 364 21.88 -31.69 -24.17
N ILE A 365 21.81 -30.84 -23.15
CA ILE A 365 20.77 -30.85 -22.10
C ILE A 365 19.66 -29.89 -22.51
N LEU A 366 18.41 -30.38 -22.55
CA LEU A 366 17.23 -29.55 -22.80
C LEU A 366 16.54 -29.27 -21.46
N LEU A 367 16.45 -28.01 -21.07
CA LEU A 367 15.80 -27.60 -19.80
C LEU A 367 14.30 -27.39 -19.95
N VAL A 368 13.81 -27.05 -21.14
CA VAL A 368 12.39 -26.82 -21.45
C VAL A 368 12.04 -27.48 -22.78
#